data_3050904319d1b1314775c3b9ebcaee1c
#
_entry.id   3050904319d1b1314775c3b9ebcaee1c
#
_cell.length_a   1.000
_cell.length_b   1.000
_cell.length_c   1.000
_cell.angle_alpha   90.00
_cell.angle_beta   90.00
_cell.angle_gamma   90.00
#
_symmetry.space_group_name_H-M   'P 1'
#
loop_
_entity.id
_entity.type
_entity.pdbx_description
1 polymer ?
#
loop_
_entity_poly.entity_id
_entity_poly.type
_entity_poly.pdbx_seq_one_letter_code
_entity_poly.pdbx_strand_id
1 'polypeptide(L)' 'MEKTDFIQVRIEPEFKEEVEDILNQLGIKTTDAINMFLKQIVLTKGIPFN' A
#
# COMPACT_ATOMS: atom_id res chain seq x y z
N MET A 1 -7.76 7.39 -18.48
CA MET A 1 -8.08 5.98 -18.35
C MET A 1 -8.56 5.66 -16.95
N GLU A 2 -9.64 4.95 -16.88
CA GLU A 2 -10.23 4.62 -15.59
C GLU A 2 -9.67 3.32 -15.04
N LYS A 3 -9.58 3.29 -13.74
CA LYS A 3 -9.20 2.07 -13.04
C LYS A 3 -10.45 1.24 -12.82
N THR A 4 -10.50 0.08 -13.41
CA THR A 4 -11.66 -0.79 -13.30
C THR A 4 -11.41 -2.00 -12.43
N ASP A 5 -10.17 -2.22 -12.05
CA ASP A 5 -9.82 -3.34 -11.20
C ASP A 5 -9.47 -2.88 -9.81
N PHE A 6 -9.68 -3.76 -8.85
CA PHE A 6 -9.29 -3.46 -7.49
C PHE A 6 -8.78 -4.71 -6.81
N ILE A 7 -8.06 -4.50 -5.73
CA ILE A 7 -7.48 -5.59 -4.96
C ILE A 7 -8.08 -5.57 -3.57
N GLN A 8 -8.51 -6.73 -3.10
CA GLN A 8 -9.03 -6.87 -1.75
C GLN A 8 -8.03 -7.64 -0.92
N VAL A 9 -7.75 -7.12 0.27
CA VAL A 9 -6.78 -7.72 1.17
C VAL A 9 -7.35 -7.76 2.57
N ARG A 10 -7.18 -8.89 3.24
CA ARG A 10 -7.57 -9.01 4.64
C ARG A 10 -6.41 -8.59 5.51
N ILE A 11 -6.70 -7.72 6.45
CA ILE A 11 -5.69 -7.19 7.35
C ILE A 11 -6.25 -7.23 8.75
N GLU A 12 -5.42 -7.63 9.70
CA GLU A 12 -5.83 -7.61 11.10
C GLU A 12 -6.08 -6.18 11.55
N PRO A 13 -7.15 -5.96 12.34
CA PRO A 13 -7.50 -4.59 12.72
C PRO A 13 -6.38 -3.84 13.43
N GLU A 14 -5.64 -4.51 14.29
CA GLU A 14 -4.56 -3.85 15.03
C GLU A 14 -3.44 -3.45 14.10
N PHE A 15 -3.11 -4.32 13.17
CA PHE A 15 -2.08 -4.01 12.19
C PHE A 15 -2.50 -2.86 11.29
N LYS A 16 -3.75 -2.86 10.90
CA LYS A 16 -4.28 -1.79 10.07
C LYS A 16 -4.17 -0.45 10.79
N GLU A 17 -4.50 -0.42 12.07
CA GLU A 17 -4.40 0.81 12.83
C GLU A 17 -2.98 1.34 12.90
N GLU A 18 -2.04 0.44 13.11
CA GLU A 18 -0.63 0.85 13.18
C GLU A 18 -0.17 1.48 11.87
N VAL A 19 -0.53 0.84 10.78
CA VAL A 19 -0.15 1.34 9.47
C VAL A 19 -0.78 2.71 9.22
N GLU A 20 -2.07 2.83 9.52
CA GLU A 20 -2.77 4.07 9.26
C GLU A 20 -2.25 5.21 10.12
N ASP A 21 -1.89 4.91 11.36
CA ASP A 21 -1.32 5.94 12.23
C ASP A 21 -0.01 6.48 11.67
N ILE A 22 0.84 5.58 11.23
CA ILE A 22 2.13 5.98 10.67
C ILE A 22 1.92 6.79 9.39
N LEU A 23 1.05 6.32 8.53
CA LEU A 23 0.80 7.00 7.27
C LEU A 23 0.16 8.36 7.48
N ASN A 24 -0.71 8.48 8.49
CA ASN A 24 -1.30 9.76 8.82
C ASN A 24 -0.24 10.76 9.25
N GLN A 25 0.74 10.31 10.02
CA GLN A 25 1.83 11.17 10.43
C GLN A 25 2.66 11.66 9.26
N LEU A 26 2.74 10.83 8.22
CA LEU A 26 3.48 11.18 7.02
C LEU A 26 2.64 11.94 6.01
N GLY A 27 1.34 12.05 6.25
CA GLY A 27 0.46 12.72 5.32
C GLY A 27 0.18 11.91 4.07
N ILE A 28 0.26 10.59 4.16
CA ILE A 28 0.07 9.70 3.02
C ILE A 28 -1.19 8.88 3.24
N LYS A 29 -2.00 8.78 2.19
CA LYS A 29 -3.17 7.92 2.23
C LYS A 29 -2.75 6.47 2.08
N THR A 30 -3.50 5.58 2.74
CA THR A 30 -3.21 4.16 2.67
C THR A 30 -3.22 3.64 1.23
N THR A 31 -4.21 4.07 0.44
CA THR A 31 -4.27 3.64 -0.96
C THR A 31 -3.06 4.10 -1.74
N ASP A 32 -2.57 5.29 -1.45
CA ASP A 32 -1.39 5.80 -2.15
C ASP A 32 -0.15 4.98 -1.77
N ALA A 33 -0.04 4.63 -0.48
CA ALA A 33 1.09 3.83 -0.03
C ALA A 33 1.09 2.46 -0.69
N ILE A 34 -0.09 1.85 -0.80
CA ILE A 34 -0.21 0.55 -1.44
C ILE A 34 0.19 0.65 -2.90
N ASN A 35 -0.29 1.66 -3.60
CA ASN A 35 0.05 1.83 -5.01
C ASN A 35 1.54 2.06 -5.21
N MET A 36 2.16 2.81 -4.30
CA MET A 36 3.59 3.04 -4.39
C MET A 36 4.38 1.73 -4.27
N PHE A 37 3.97 0.89 -3.33
CA PHE A 37 4.64 -0.38 -3.16
C PHE A 37 4.46 -1.27 -4.39
N LEU A 38 3.25 -1.32 -4.90
CA LEU A 38 2.98 -2.15 -6.07
C LEU A 38 3.78 -1.68 -7.29
N LYS A 39 3.93 -0.38 -7.45
CA LYS A 39 4.74 0.14 -8.53
C LYS A 39 6.20 -0.24 -8.38
N GLN A 40 6.68 -0.26 -7.14
CA GLN A 40 8.05 -0.68 -6.90
C GLN A 40 8.27 -2.13 -7.29
N ILE A 41 7.27 -2.97 -7.05
CA ILE A 41 7.35 -4.37 -7.44
C ILE A 41 7.55 -4.48 -8.95
N VAL A 42 6.81 -3.68 -9.71
CA VAL A 42 6.92 -3.71 -11.16
C VAL A 42 8.29 -3.22 -11.60
N LEU A 43 8.78 -2.16 -10.98
CA LEU A 43 10.07 -1.58 -11.36
C LEU A 43 11.23 -2.51 -11.04
N THR A 44 11.19 -3.18 -9.91
CA THR A 44 12.27 -4.08 -9.52
C THR A 44 12.07 -5.49 -10.02
N LYS A 45 10.87 -5.78 -10.53
CA LYS A 45 10.49 -7.12 -10.98
C LYS A 45 10.64 -8.14 -9.88
N GLY A 46 10.25 -7.73 -8.67
CA GLY A 46 10.32 -8.57 -7.50
C GLY A 46 10.04 -7.72 -6.28
N ILE A 47 10.28 -8.31 -5.10
CA ILE A 47 10.08 -7.56 -3.87
C ILE A 47 11.21 -6.53 -3.73
N PRO A 48 10.88 -5.25 -3.47
CA PRO A 48 11.90 -4.18 -3.45
C PRO A 48 12.84 -4.22 -2.25
N PHE A 49 12.68 -5.19 -1.38
CA PHE A 49 13.61 -5.36 -0.25
C PHE A 49 13.73 -6.84 0.05
N ASN A 50 14.76 -7.17 0.80
CA ASN A 50 15.00 -8.56 1.19
C ASN A 50 14.36 -8.89 2.51
#